data_9fd8256c560c8027eab3d33ed3bd4182
#
_entry.id   9fd8256c560c8027eab3d33ed3bd4182
#
_cell.length_a   1.000
_cell.length_b   1.000
_cell.length_c   1.000
_cell.angle_alpha   90.00
_cell.angle_beta   90.00
_cell.angle_gamma   90.00
#
_symmetry.space_group_name_H-M   'P 1'
#
loop_
_entity.id
_entity.type
_entity.pdbx_description
1 polymer ?
#
loop_
_entity_poly.entity_id
_entity_poly.type
_entity_poly.pdbx_seq_one_letter_code
_entity_poly.pdbx_strand_id
1 'polypeptide(L)' 'MERPPLDIVALRLCHCRAATAASEGALHIAVQLYRACLEAAERREDAQAIHFFAQKLSDCYEKMGLRDKASSFEALAKA' A
#
# COMPACT_ATOMS: atom_id res chain seq x y z
N MET A 1 9.90 -15.35 3.21
CA MET A 1 9.08 -14.43 2.42
C MET A 1 7.69 -14.32 3.03
N GLU A 2 7.29 -13.13 3.33
CA GLU A 2 6.00 -12.92 3.99
C GLU A 2 4.84 -13.08 3.02
N ARG A 3 3.77 -13.67 3.49
CA ARG A 3 2.54 -13.79 2.72
C ARG A 3 1.67 -12.56 2.98
N PRO A 4 0.89 -12.10 1.99
CA PRO A 4 -0.08 -11.05 2.26
C PRO A 4 -1.06 -11.51 3.34
N PRO A 5 -1.50 -10.59 4.21
CA PRO A 5 -2.49 -10.95 5.24
C PRO A 5 -3.82 -11.32 4.60
N LEU A 6 -4.38 -12.48 4.99
CA LEU A 6 -5.63 -12.98 4.42
C LEU A 6 -6.85 -12.61 5.25
N ASP A 7 -6.70 -12.36 6.56
CA ASP A 7 -7.81 -11.99 7.40
C ASP A 7 -7.82 -10.48 7.68
N ILE A 8 -8.98 -9.99 8.11
CA ILE A 8 -9.20 -8.55 8.29
C ILE A 8 -8.36 -7.97 9.43
N VAL A 9 -8.10 -8.76 10.47
CA VAL A 9 -7.29 -8.30 11.61
C VAL A 9 -5.84 -8.13 11.18
N ALA A 10 -5.30 -9.12 10.48
CA ALA A 10 -3.93 -9.06 9.98
C ALA A 10 -3.76 -7.92 8.98
N LEU A 11 -4.78 -7.69 8.13
CA LEU A 11 -4.76 -6.60 7.16
C LEU A 11 -4.74 -5.24 7.87
N ARG A 12 -5.55 -5.06 8.90
CA ARG A 12 -5.57 -3.82 9.69
C ARG A 12 -4.23 -3.56 10.36
N LEU A 13 -3.63 -4.61 10.92
CA LEU A 13 -2.33 -4.48 11.55
C LEU A 13 -1.26 -4.08 10.55
N CYS A 14 -1.27 -4.71 9.38
CA CYS A 14 -0.34 -4.39 8.30
C CYS A 14 -0.51 -2.93 7.87
N HIS A 15 -1.74 -2.47 7.72
CA HIS A 15 -2.04 -1.08 7.37
C HIS A 15 -1.51 -0.11 8.44
N CYS A 16 -1.74 -0.41 9.71
CA CYS A 16 -1.25 0.44 10.80
C CYS A 16 0.26 0.53 10.81
N ARG A 17 0.95 -0.59 10.57
CA ARG A 17 2.40 -0.61 10.50
C ARG A 17 2.91 0.21 9.32
N ALA A 18 2.25 0.09 8.17
CA ALA A 18 2.61 0.85 7.00
C ALA A 18 2.45 2.35 7.24
N ALA A 19 1.34 2.76 7.83
CA ALA A 19 1.07 4.16 8.14
C ALA A 19 2.08 4.72 9.13
N THR A 20 2.44 3.94 10.15
CA THR A 20 3.46 4.33 11.13
C THR A 20 4.81 4.51 10.45
N ALA A 21 5.22 3.55 9.63
CA ALA A 21 6.49 3.63 8.91
C ALA A 21 6.52 4.87 8.01
N ALA A 22 5.43 5.14 7.30
CA ALA A 22 5.34 6.32 6.43
C ALA A 22 5.48 7.62 7.24
N SER A 23 4.82 7.70 8.39
CA SER A 23 4.88 8.90 9.23
C SER A 23 6.26 9.12 9.83
N GLU A 24 7.03 8.05 10.01
CA GLU A 24 8.40 8.12 10.51
C GLU A 24 9.44 8.34 9.42
N GLY A 25 9.00 8.43 8.17
CA GLY A 25 9.91 8.61 7.06
C GLY A 25 10.56 7.32 6.58
N ALA A 26 10.19 6.17 7.12
CA ALA A 26 10.72 4.88 6.70
C ALA A 26 9.96 4.41 5.45
N LEU A 27 10.15 5.12 4.35
CA LEU A 27 9.33 4.95 3.14
C LEU A 27 9.52 3.59 2.47
N HIS A 28 10.73 3.04 2.49
CA HIS A 28 10.96 1.70 1.93
C HIS A 28 10.16 0.63 2.66
N ILE A 29 10.09 0.74 3.99
CA ILE A 29 9.31 -0.19 4.80
C ILE A 29 7.82 0.02 4.55
N ALA A 30 7.39 1.28 4.51
CA ALA A 30 5.99 1.61 4.25
C ALA A 30 5.53 1.03 2.90
N VAL A 31 6.35 1.18 1.86
CA VAL A 31 6.03 0.64 0.52
C VAL A 31 5.85 -0.87 0.58
N GLN A 32 6.75 -1.59 1.23
CA GLN A 32 6.63 -3.04 1.33
C GLN A 32 5.33 -3.46 2.01
N LEU A 33 4.99 -2.78 3.10
CA LEU A 33 3.78 -3.09 3.86
C LEU A 33 2.51 -2.71 3.09
N TYR A 34 2.50 -1.55 2.43
CA TYR A 34 1.36 -1.17 1.60
C TYR A 34 1.18 -2.09 0.40
N ARG A 35 2.27 -2.60 -0.18
CA ARG A 35 2.16 -3.57 -1.27
C ARG A 35 1.53 -4.87 -0.80
N ALA A 36 1.89 -5.33 0.40
CA ALA A 36 1.25 -6.51 0.99
C ALA A 36 -0.24 -6.26 1.21
N CYS A 37 -0.61 -5.06 1.67
CA CYS A 37 -2.01 -4.69 1.84
C CYS A 37 -2.75 -4.68 0.50
N LEU A 38 -2.12 -4.15 -0.54
CA LEU A 38 -2.71 -4.12 -1.87
C LEU A 38 -2.95 -5.52 -2.41
N GLU A 39 -1.97 -6.42 -2.27
CA GLU A 39 -2.13 -7.81 -2.69
C GLU A 39 -3.29 -8.49 -1.97
N ALA A 40 -3.42 -8.25 -0.67
CA ALA A 40 -4.53 -8.80 0.11
C ALA A 40 -5.87 -8.27 -0.41
N ALA A 41 -5.94 -6.97 -0.70
CA ALA A 41 -7.15 -6.35 -1.25
C ALA A 41 -7.51 -6.94 -2.61
N GLU A 42 -6.50 -7.18 -3.46
CA GLU A 42 -6.72 -7.78 -4.77
C GLU A 42 -7.27 -9.20 -4.66
N ARG A 43 -6.74 -10.00 -3.74
CA ARG A 43 -7.23 -11.36 -3.52
C ARG A 43 -8.67 -11.38 -3.03
N ARG A 44 -9.06 -10.37 -2.27
CA ARG A 44 -10.43 -10.24 -1.76
C ARG A 44 -11.34 -9.56 -2.78
N GLU A 45 -10.80 -9.10 -3.89
CA GLU A 45 -11.54 -8.35 -4.89
C GLU A 45 -12.27 -7.14 -4.30
N ASP A 46 -11.60 -6.48 -3.33
CA ASP A 46 -12.14 -5.32 -2.64
C ASP A 46 -11.67 -4.05 -3.34
N ALA A 47 -12.51 -3.54 -4.25
CA ALA A 47 -12.16 -2.39 -5.08
C ALA A 47 -11.82 -1.15 -4.26
N GLN A 48 -12.55 -0.89 -3.19
CA GLN A 48 -12.30 0.29 -2.34
C GLN A 48 -10.92 0.20 -1.69
N ALA A 49 -10.59 -0.98 -1.17
CA ALA A 49 -9.28 -1.19 -0.53
C ALA A 49 -8.15 -1.11 -1.55
N ILE A 50 -8.36 -1.66 -2.76
CA ILE A 50 -7.38 -1.57 -3.84
C ILE A 50 -7.07 -0.10 -4.15
N HIS A 51 -8.10 0.71 -4.33
CA HIS A 51 -7.92 2.14 -4.63
C HIS A 51 -7.21 2.86 -3.48
N PHE A 52 -7.60 2.55 -2.25
CA PHE A 52 -7.01 3.16 -1.07
C PHE A 52 -5.52 2.85 -0.95
N PHE A 53 -5.13 1.57 -1.04
CA PHE A 53 -3.73 1.20 -0.89
C PHE A 53 -2.90 1.64 -2.09
N ALA A 54 -3.47 1.65 -3.29
CA ALA A 54 -2.80 2.19 -4.47
C ALA A 54 -2.47 3.66 -4.28
N GLN A 55 -3.39 4.44 -3.70
CA GLN A 55 -3.14 5.85 -3.41
C GLN A 55 -2.02 6.02 -2.39
N LYS A 56 -2.01 5.18 -1.35
CA LYS A 56 -0.95 5.24 -0.34
C LYS A 56 0.42 4.92 -0.93
N LEU A 57 0.47 3.95 -1.83
CA LEU A 57 1.71 3.62 -2.53
C LEU A 57 2.17 4.76 -3.43
N SER A 58 1.24 5.38 -4.16
CA SER A 58 1.56 6.54 -4.98
C SER A 58 2.16 7.66 -4.12
N ASP A 59 1.56 7.94 -2.98
CA ASP A 59 2.05 8.98 -2.07
C ASP A 59 3.47 8.68 -1.59
N CYS A 60 3.74 7.43 -1.21
CA CYS A 60 5.07 7.03 -0.75
C CYS A 60 6.12 7.15 -1.86
N TYR A 61 5.80 6.66 -3.04
CA TYR A 61 6.73 6.74 -4.17
C TYR A 61 6.99 8.19 -4.58
N GLU A 62 5.99 9.04 -4.49
CA GLU A 62 6.14 10.48 -4.77
C GLU A 62 7.14 11.10 -3.80
N LYS A 63 7.02 10.79 -2.50
CA LYS A 63 7.95 11.29 -1.48
C LYS A 63 9.36 10.76 -1.69
N MET A 64 9.50 9.60 -2.31
CA MET A 64 10.81 9.02 -2.63
C MET A 64 11.39 9.58 -3.92
N GLY A 65 10.64 10.40 -4.64
CA GLY A 65 11.06 10.94 -5.93
C GLY A 65 10.93 9.98 -7.10
N LEU A 66 10.21 8.88 -6.92
CA LEU A 66 10.01 7.85 -7.95
C LEU A 66 8.69 8.10 -8.67
N ARG A 67 8.70 9.14 -9.52
CA ARG A 67 7.46 9.63 -10.16
C ARG A 67 6.80 8.63 -11.08
N ASP A 68 7.57 7.82 -11.80
CA ASP A 68 7.00 6.85 -12.72
C ASP A 68 6.20 5.80 -11.95
N LYS A 69 6.75 5.30 -10.85
CA LYS A 69 6.04 4.36 -10.00
C LYS A 69 4.83 5.00 -9.35
N ALA A 70 4.98 6.23 -8.86
CA ALA A 70 3.87 6.97 -8.27
C ALA A 70 2.72 7.11 -9.27
N SER A 71 3.02 7.45 -10.52
CA SER A 71 2.00 7.61 -11.56
C SER A 71 1.28 6.30 -11.86
N SER A 72 2.00 5.17 -11.87
CA SER A 72 1.40 3.87 -12.12
C SER A 72 0.38 3.52 -11.03
N PHE A 73 0.73 3.75 -9.76
CA PHE A 73 -0.19 3.47 -8.67
C PHE A 73 -1.32 4.49 -8.59
N GLU A 74 -1.06 5.74 -8.95
CA GLU A 74 -2.12 6.74 -9.02
C GLU A 74 -3.16 6.36 -10.05
N ALA A 75 -2.75 5.86 -11.21
CA ALA A 75 -3.68 5.39 -12.24
C ALA A 75 -4.54 4.25 -11.70
N LEU A 76 -3.95 3.31 -10.95
CA LEU A 76 -4.70 2.22 -10.32
C LEU A 76 -5.68 2.75 -9.29
N ALA A 77 -5.28 3.76 -8.51
CA ALA A 77 -6.13 4.36 -7.49
C ALA A 77 -7.38 5.04 -8.09
N LYS A 78 -7.27 5.51 -9.33
CA LYS A 78 -8.37 6.21 -10.01
C LYS A 78 -9.16 5.33 -10.96
N ALA A 79 -8.78 4.08 -11.10
CA ALA A 79 -9.40 3.15 -12.05
C ALA A 79 -10.86 2.78 -11.73
#